data_c885105bfdb4ed904d242ab4cad92dd7
#
_entry.id   c885105bfdb4ed904d242ab4cad92dd7
#
_cell.length_a   1.000
_cell.length_b   1.000
_cell.length_c   1.000
_cell.angle_alpha   90.00
_cell.angle_beta   90.00
_cell.angle_gamma   90.00
#
_symmetry.space_group_name_H-M   'P 1'
#
loop_
_entity.id
_entity.type
_entity.pdbx_description
1 polymer ?
#
loop_
_entity_poly.entity_id
_entity_poly.type
_entity_poly.pdbx_seq_one_letter_code
_entity_poly.pdbx_strand_id
1 'polypeptide(L)'
;MQLLSDLSNTEAVARLRAGDEEVFTRLYQACYRMVYLQAMKILGQADQAEQVVQDVFIAVFRSIDKLKDPESLRSWIGGIAVRLALHQRKMQTDSREFA
;
A
#
# COMPACT_ATOMS: atom_id res chain seq x y z
N MET A 1 13.97 -0.59 -10.97
CA MET A 1 12.84 -0.14 -11.81
C MET A 1 12.14 1.03 -11.15
N GLN A 2 11.93 2.11 -11.88
CA GLN A 2 11.29 3.31 -11.34
C GLN A 2 9.77 3.13 -11.26
N LEU A 3 9.17 3.48 -10.12
CA LEU A 3 7.73 3.54 -9.97
C LEU A 3 7.13 4.78 -10.63
N LEU A 4 7.84 5.89 -10.57
CA LEU A 4 7.42 7.15 -11.18
C LEU A 4 8.33 7.45 -12.36
N SER A 5 7.76 7.86 -13.49
CA SER A 5 8.48 7.91 -14.77
C SER A 5 9.60 8.94 -14.82
N ASP A 6 9.51 10.00 -14.02
CA ASP A 6 10.44 11.13 -14.04
C ASP A 6 11.28 11.28 -12.77
N LEU A 7 11.09 10.38 -11.81
CA LEU A 7 11.84 10.38 -10.55
C LEU A 7 12.45 9.00 -10.33
N SER A 8 13.71 8.96 -9.91
CA SER A 8 14.29 7.72 -9.41
C SER A 8 13.57 7.30 -8.13
N ASN A 9 13.65 6.02 -7.80
CA ASN A 9 13.06 5.54 -6.54
C ASN A 9 13.69 6.23 -5.33
N THR A 10 15.00 6.51 -5.39
CA THR A 10 15.70 7.24 -4.32
C THR A 10 15.13 8.65 -4.14
N GLU A 11 14.92 9.37 -5.24
CA GLU A 11 14.35 10.72 -5.19
C GLU A 11 12.89 10.68 -4.69
N ALA A 12 12.11 9.74 -5.20
CA ALA A 12 10.71 9.58 -4.78
C ALA A 12 10.62 9.34 -3.27
N VAL A 13 11.42 8.41 -2.75
CA VAL A 13 11.43 8.10 -1.31
C VAL A 13 11.87 9.32 -0.50
N ALA A 14 12.90 10.04 -0.95
CA ALA A 14 13.36 11.25 -0.25
C ALA A 14 12.25 12.29 -0.15
N ARG A 15 11.49 12.50 -1.24
CA ARG A 15 10.38 13.45 -1.25
C ARG A 15 9.21 12.99 -0.38
N LEU A 16 8.91 11.69 -0.39
CA LEU A 16 7.87 11.13 0.48
C LEU A 16 8.23 11.33 1.95
N ARG A 17 9.49 11.13 2.31
CA ARG A 17 9.97 11.38 3.68
C ARG A 17 9.86 12.83 4.08
N ALA A 18 10.00 13.74 3.11
CA ALA A 18 9.86 15.18 3.33
C ALA A 18 8.40 15.64 3.37
N GLY A 19 7.44 14.73 3.14
CA GLY A 19 6.02 15.08 3.17
C GLY A 19 5.49 15.69 1.88
N ASP A 20 6.12 15.40 0.73
CA ASP A 20 5.70 15.92 -0.57
C ASP A 20 4.37 15.28 -0.99
N GLU A 21 3.30 16.06 -0.89
CA GLU A 21 1.94 15.59 -1.18
C GLU A 21 1.74 15.23 -2.66
N GLU A 22 2.37 15.97 -3.56
CA GLU A 22 2.27 15.68 -4.99
C GLU A 22 2.87 14.32 -5.31
N VAL A 23 4.06 14.04 -4.78
CA VAL A 23 4.71 12.74 -4.99
C VAL A 23 3.90 11.63 -4.35
N PHE A 24 3.32 11.87 -3.17
CA PHE A 24 2.43 10.89 -2.53
C PHE A 24 1.22 10.57 -3.42
N THR A 25 0.58 11.60 -3.98
CA THR A 25 -0.56 11.41 -4.88
C THR A 25 -0.17 10.60 -6.12
N ARG A 26 1.00 10.90 -6.70
CA ARG A 26 1.51 10.17 -7.86
C ARG A 26 1.81 8.71 -7.51
N LEU A 27 2.37 8.46 -6.34
CA LEU A 27 2.61 7.11 -5.86
C LEU A 27 1.29 6.33 -5.69
N TYR A 28 0.30 6.97 -5.10
CA TYR A 28 -1.04 6.39 -4.95
C TYR A 28 -1.60 5.97 -6.32
N GLN A 29 -1.56 6.88 -7.30
CA GLN A 29 -2.06 6.60 -8.64
C GLN A 29 -1.28 5.46 -9.32
N ALA A 30 0.03 5.44 -9.15
CA ALA A 30 0.89 4.43 -9.78
C ALA A 30 0.68 3.03 -9.17
N CYS A 31 0.37 2.94 -7.89
CA CYS A 31 0.31 1.67 -7.15
C CYS A 31 -1.12 1.23 -6.82
N TYR A 32 -2.12 2.06 -7.05
CA TYR A 32 -3.52 1.77 -6.69
C TYR A 32 -3.96 0.41 -7.21
N ARG A 33 -3.78 0.17 -8.52
CA ARG A 33 -4.25 -1.07 -9.14
C ARG A 33 -3.59 -2.29 -8.55
N MET A 34 -2.28 -2.25 -8.34
CA MET A 34 -1.55 -3.36 -7.74
C MET A 34 -2.09 -3.69 -6.36
N VAL A 35 -2.26 -2.68 -5.52
CA VAL A 35 -2.75 -2.86 -4.14
C VAL A 35 -4.19 -3.39 -4.15
N TYR A 36 -5.05 -2.79 -4.99
CA TYR A 36 -6.44 -3.23 -5.12
C TYR A 36 -6.54 -4.69 -5.54
N LEU A 37 -5.77 -5.10 -6.56
CA LEU A 37 -5.81 -6.48 -7.03
C LEU A 37 -5.29 -7.47 -5.99
N GLN A 38 -4.26 -7.10 -5.22
CA GLN A 38 -3.79 -7.93 -4.13
C GLN A 38 -4.88 -8.10 -3.06
N ALA A 39 -5.55 -7.02 -2.70
CA ALA A 39 -6.63 -7.07 -1.72
C ALA A 39 -7.82 -7.88 -2.24
N MET A 40 -8.19 -7.74 -3.52
CA MET A 40 -9.28 -8.50 -4.12
C MET A 40 -9.00 -10.01 -4.14
N LYS A 41 -7.77 -10.40 -4.41
CA LYS A 41 -7.40 -11.83 -4.38
C LYS A 41 -7.64 -12.44 -3.00
N ILE A 42 -7.43 -11.68 -1.96
CA ILE A 42 -7.52 -12.16 -0.58
C ILE A 42 -8.95 -12.04 -0.04
N LEU A 43 -9.61 -10.92 -0.32
CA LEU A 43 -10.91 -10.60 0.29
C LEU A 43 -12.11 -10.94 -0.59
N GLY A 44 -11.97 -10.84 -1.91
CA GLY A 44 -13.03 -11.16 -2.86
C GLY A 44 -14.20 -10.18 -2.89
N GLN A 45 -14.11 -9.05 -2.19
CA GLN A 45 -15.17 -8.04 -2.14
C GLN A 45 -14.60 -6.65 -2.37
N ALA A 46 -15.22 -5.90 -3.28
CA ALA A 46 -14.69 -4.62 -3.76
C ALA A 46 -14.65 -3.56 -2.66
N ASP A 47 -15.69 -3.44 -1.85
CA ASP A 47 -15.75 -2.46 -0.76
C ASP A 47 -14.67 -2.68 0.28
N GLN A 48 -14.40 -3.94 0.60
CA GLN A 48 -13.34 -4.30 1.54
C GLN A 48 -11.95 -4.07 0.95
N ALA A 49 -11.78 -4.37 -0.34
CA ALA A 49 -10.53 -4.12 -1.04
C ALA A 49 -10.22 -2.62 -1.08
N GLU A 50 -11.22 -1.78 -1.34
CA GLU A 50 -11.05 -0.32 -1.31
C GLU A 50 -10.64 0.17 0.07
N GLN A 51 -11.20 -0.38 1.12
CA GLN A 51 -10.81 -0.03 2.49
C GLN A 51 -9.34 -0.38 2.75
N VAL A 52 -8.92 -1.56 2.29
CA VAL A 52 -7.51 -1.98 2.43
C VAL A 52 -6.59 -1.05 1.64
N VAL A 53 -6.99 -0.62 0.44
CA VAL A 53 -6.19 0.33 -0.35
C VAL A 53 -5.91 1.59 0.48
N GLN A 54 -6.95 2.17 1.10
CA GLN A 54 -6.78 3.37 1.91
C GLN A 54 -5.84 3.11 3.09
N ASP A 55 -6.03 1.99 3.79
CA ASP A 55 -5.21 1.64 4.95
C ASP A 55 -3.75 1.42 4.56
N VAL A 56 -3.50 0.84 3.38
CA VAL A 56 -2.14 0.62 2.86
C VAL A 56 -1.42 1.95 2.68
N PHE A 57 -2.06 2.93 2.03
CA PHE A 57 -1.40 4.20 1.75
C PHE A 57 -1.23 5.05 3.00
N ILE A 58 -2.12 4.93 3.98
CA ILE A 58 -1.90 5.53 5.30
C ILE A 58 -0.67 4.89 5.95
N ALA A 59 -0.54 3.56 5.90
CA ALA A 59 0.61 2.86 6.45
C ALA A 59 1.90 3.23 5.72
N VAL A 60 1.86 3.35 4.40
CA VAL A 60 3.01 3.79 3.59
C VAL A 60 3.49 5.16 4.06
N PHE A 61 2.58 6.12 4.15
CA PHE A 61 2.91 7.48 4.57
C PHE A 61 3.54 7.49 5.97
N ARG A 62 2.97 6.72 6.90
CA ARG A 62 3.46 6.68 8.29
C ARG A 62 4.77 5.93 8.45
N SER A 63 5.06 4.99 7.56
CA SER A 63 6.18 4.06 7.71
C SER A 63 7.29 4.27 6.70
N ILE A 64 7.21 5.29 5.84
CA ILE A 64 8.19 5.49 4.77
C ILE A 64 9.63 5.58 5.30
N ASP A 65 9.82 6.09 6.51
CA ASP A 65 11.12 6.18 7.14
C ASP A 65 11.74 4.80 7.45
N LYS A 66 10.91 3.76 7.50
CA LYS A 66 11.37 2.40 7.77
C LYS A 66 11.86 1.68 6.51
N LEU A 67 11.56 2.21 5.34
CA LEU A 67 12.03 1.63 4.08
C LEU A 67 13.54 1.87 3.97
N LYS A 68 14.31 0.78 3.96
CA LYS A 68 15.77 0.87 3.93
C LYS A 68 16.32 1.01 2.52
N ASP A 69 15.73 0.30 1.57
CA ASP A 69 16.18 0.28 0.18
C ASP A 69 15.11 0.87 -0.72
N PRO A 70 15.34 2.08 -1.27
CA PRO A 70 14.36 2.72 -2.16
C PRO A 70 13.97 1.87 -3.37
N GLU A 71 14.87 1.01 -3.85
CA GLU A 71 14.57 0.12 -4.98
C GLU A 71 13.53 -0.94 -4.62
N SER A 72 13.33 -1.20 -3.33
CA SER A 72 12.31 -2.13 -2.84
C SER A 72 10.94 -1.48 -2.62
N LEU A 73 10.76 -0.22 -3.00
CA LEU A 73 9.54 0.53 -2.72
C LEU A 73 8.27 -0.22 -3.14
N ARG A 74 8.22 -0.70 -4.38
CA ARG A 74 7.05 -1.39 -4.90
C ARG A 74 6.75 -2.69 -4.13
N SER A 75 7.76 -3.52 -3.91
CA SER A 75 7.59 -4.79 -3.18
C SER A 75 7.24 -4.55 -1.72
N TRP A 76 7.79 -3.50 -1.13
CA TRP A 76 7.47 -3.11 0.24
C TRP A 76 5.99 -2.73 0.38
N ILE A 77 5.47 -1.93 -0.55
CA ILE A 77 4.04 -1.57 -0.59
C ILE A 77 3.20 -2.83 -0.78
N GLY A 78 3.60 -3.72 -1.70
CA GLY A 78 2.90 -4.99 -1.93
C GLY A 78 2.83 -5.85 -0.69
N GLY A 79 3.91 -5.92 0.08
CA GLY A 79 3.94 -6.66 1.35
C GLY A 79 2.98 -6.09 2.38
N ILE A 80 2.91 -4.75 2.48
CA ILE A 80 1.94 -4.09 3.36
C ILE A 80 0.52 -4.45 2.93
N ALA A 81 0.24 -4.43 1.62
CA ALA A 81 -1.08 -4.75 1.09
C ALA A 81 -1.52 -6.17 1.46
N VAL A 82 -0.64 -7.14 1.28
CA VAL A 82 -0.94 -8.54 1.63
C VAL A 82 -1.19 -8.68 3.13
N ARG A 83 -0.34 -8.09 3.96
CA ARG A 83 -0.47 -8.18 5.41
C ARG A 83 -1.78 -7.58 5.89
N LEU A 84 -2.16 -6.40 5.40
CA LEU A 84 -3.39 -5.73 5.81
C LEU A 84 -4.63 -6.45 5.29
N ALA A 85 -4.58 -7.00 4.08
CA ALA A 85 -5.69 -7.77 3.53
C ALA A 85 -5.91 -9.07 4.30
N LEU A 86 -4.83 -9.76 4.67
CA LEU A 86 -4.92 -10.98 5.49
C LEU A 86 -5.47 -10.66 6.87
N HIS A 87 -5.06 -9.55 7.46
CA HIS A 87 -5.60 -9.11 8.75
C HIS A 87 -7.10 -8.83 8.66
N GLN A 88 -7.53 -8.13 7.62
CA GLN A 88 -8.94 -7.84 7.39
C GLN A 88 -9.76 -9.12 7.25
N ARG A 89 -9.25 -10.09 6.48
CA ARG A 89 -9.92 -11.39 6.31
C ARG A 89 -10.07 -12.13 7.63
N LYS A 90 -9.03 -12.11 8.45
CA LYS A 90 -9.04 -12.75 9.76
C LYS A 90 -10.09 -12.11 10.68
N MET A 91 -10.15 -10.78 10.69
CA MET A 91 -11.15 -10.06 11.50
C MET A 91 -12.57 -10.43 11.11
N GLN A 92 -12.86 -10.60 9.83
CA GLN A 92 -14.18 -11.00 9.35
C GLN A 92 -14.53 -12.42 9.76
N THR A 93 -13.57 -13.34 9.66
CA THR A 93 -13.77 -14.73 10.08
C THR A 93 -14.06 -14.80 11.58
N ASP A 94 -13.30 -14.07 12.38
CA ASP A 94 -13.50 -14.02 13.83
C ASP A 94 -14.88 -13.45 14.18
N SER A 95 -15.33 -12.41 13.47
CA SER A 95 -16.68 -11.85 13.65
C SER A 95 -17.78 -12.86 13.34
N ARG A 96 -17.60 -13.68 12.31
CA ARG A 96 -18.57 -14.72 11.95
C ARG A 96 -18.66 -15.81 13.01
N GLU A 97 -17.55 -16.15 13.64
CA GLU A 97 -17.52 -17.16 14.70
C GLU A 97 -18.32 -16.74 15.91
N PHE A 98 -18.43 -15.47 16.17
CA PHE A 98 -19.20 -14.94 17.30
C PHE A 98 -20.66 -14.63 16.95
N ALA A 99 -20.99 -14.68 15.71
CA ALA A 99 -22.36 -14.47 15.25
C ALA A 99 -23.16 -15.76 15.31
#